data_241197f693b2271fbe7784aec2678377
#
_entry.id   241197f693b2271fbe7784aec2678377
#
_cell.length_a   1.000
_cell.length_b   1.000
_cell.length_c   1.000
_cell.angle_alpha   90.00
_cell.angle_beta   90.00
_cell.angle_gamma   90.00
#
_symmetry.space_group_name_H-M   'P 1'
#
loop_
_entity.id
_entity.type
_entity.pdbx_description
1 polymer ?
#
loop_
_entity_poly.entity_id
_entity_poly.type
_entity_poly.pdbx_seq_one_letter_code
_entity_poly.pdbx_strand_id
1 'polypeptide(L)'
;MQPDHSLNIAVLVSEGRHPVSGRARRALQDASALELGFALGGKLEAIHAGSPAQPALQDYLGMGLNRLTVLRQGPDDDALELLAPYLNELQPDLLLTGVRAEQGEGSGMLPYLLAERLGWPLVTGIAAIELIDGDEVTLLQALPRGQRRRLSVRLPFVASVDEAAASPRQLAFAKARRGSISEQQPAAPKPDADRAGWTLQDAKPRPKRLKVASAKTAADRFKQATAKAQGGKGQIIRNDPQAAAKAIYDLLVEEGVLRK
;
A
#
# COMPACT_ATOMS: atom_id res chain seq x y z
N MET A 1 6.06 -6.36 -35.17
CA MET A 1 4.68 -6.73 -35.51
C MET A 1 3.87 -6.32 -34.30
N GLN A 2 3.10 -5.22 -34.34
CA GLN A 2 2.23 -4.86 -33.25
C GLN A 2 1.12 -5.91 -33.16
N PRO A 3 0.73 -6.39 -31.98
CA PRO A 3 -0.41 -7.29 -31.87
C PRO A 3 -1.67 -6.56 -32.33
N ASP A 4 -2.43 -7.20 -33.23
CA ASP A 4 -3.73 -6.69 -33.71
C ASP A 4 -4.80 -6.58 -32.60
N HIS A 5 -4.47 -6.94 -31.37
CA HIS A 5 -5.36 -6.88 -30.22
C HIS A 5 -4.92 -5.73 -29.28
N SER A 6 -5.74 -4.70 -29.22
CA SER A 6 -5.56 -3.65 -28.21
C SER A 6 -5.82 -4.23 -26.82
N LEU A 7 -4.78 -4.28 -25.97
CA LEU A 7 -4.89 -4.75 -24.59
C LEU A 7 -5.95 -3.99 -23.79
N ASN A 8 -6.78 -4.74 -23.07
CA ASN A 8 -7.68 -4.20 -22.08
C ASN A 8 -7.02 -4.29 -20.69
N ILE A 9 -6.69 -3.15 -20.10
CA ILE A 9 -5.97 -3.08 -18.85
C ILE A 9 -6.88 -2.48 -17.78
N ALA A 10 -7.11 -3.20 -16.69
CA ALA A 10 -7.74 -2.66 -15.50
C ALA A 10 -6.68 -2.33 -14.46
N VAL A 11 -6.81 -1.17 -13.80
CA VAL A 11 -5.91 -0.75 -12.72
C VAL A 11 -6.74 -0.40 -11.49
N LEU A 12 -6.52 -1.10 -10.41
CA LEU A 12 -7.16 -0.74 -9.14
C LEU A 12 -6.40 0.40 -8.48
N VAL A 13 -7.15 1.39 -8.01
CA VAL A 13 -6.60 2.58 -7.36
C VAL A 13 -7.28 2.83 -6.03
N SER A 14 -6.51 3.22 -5.03
CA SER A 14 -6.98 3.50 -3.69
C SER A 14 -6.56 4.91 -3.23
N GLU A 15 -7.14 5.35 -2.12
CA GLU A 15 -6.71 6.60 -1.51
C GLU A 15 -5.41 6.39 -0.71
N GLY A 16 -4.55 7.39 -0.76
CA GLY A 16 -3.37 7.48 0.07
C GLY A 16 -3.40 8.74 0.94
N ARG A 17 -2.50 8.78 1.91
CA ARG A 17 -2.32 9.97 2.76
C ARG A 17 -0.86 10.35 2.86
N HIS A 18 -0.61 11.66 2.85
CA HIS A 18 0.72 12.17 3.06
C HIS A 18 1.15 11.90 4.52
N PRO A 19 2.31 11.24 4.76
CA PRO A 19 2.67 10.71 6.09
C PRO A 19 2.86 11.80 7.15
N VAL A 20 3.17 13.03 6.75
CA VAL A 20 3.42 14.14 7.68
C VAL A 20 2.18 15.03 7.81
N SER A 21 1.58 15.45 6.68
CA SER A 21 0.48 16.43 6.69
C SER A 21 -0.92 15.81 6.79
N GLY A 22 -1.04 14.48 6.61
CA GLY A 22 -2.33 13.78 6.59
C GLY A 22 -3.22 14.10 5.38
N ARG A 23 -2.75 14.94 4.42
CA ARG A 23 -3.53 15.29 3.23
C ARG A 23 -3.81 14.07 2.36
N ALA A 24 -5.03 13.97 1.88
CA ALA A 24 -5.40 12.99 0.88
C ALA A 24 -4.55 13.17 -0.38
N ARG A 25 -4.10 12.06 -0.95
CA ARG A 25 -3.33 11.99 -2.20
C ARG A 25 -3.60 10.63 -2.87
N ARG A 26 -3.18 10.49 -4.11
CA ARG A 26 -3.10 9.17 -4.74
C ARG A 26 -2.15 8.27 -3.94
N ALA A 27 -2.49 6.98 -3.78
CA ALA A 27 -1.58 5.99 -3.23
C ALA A 27 -0.38 5.79 -4.17
N LEU A 28 0.84 5.72 -3.63
CA LEU A 28 2.06 5.74 -4.46
C LEU A 28 2.20 4.50 -5.33
N GLN A 29 1.95 3.33 -4.78
CA GLN A 29 2.08 2.06 -5.52
C GLN A 29 1.00 1.91 -6.59
N ASP A 30 -0.24 2.32 -6.28
CA ASP A 30 -1.33 2.31 -7.26
C ASP A 30 -1.06 3.31 -8.40
N ALA A 31 -0.46 4.45 -8.07
CA ALA A 31 -0.03 5.41 -9.09
C ALA A 31 1.08 4.84 -9.99
N SER A 32 2.01 4.04 -9.44
CA SER A 32 3.01 3.33 -10.25
C SER A 32 2.38 2.24 -11.10
N ALA A 33 1.35 1.54 -10.59
CA ALA A 33 0.57 0.58 -11.37
C ALA A 33 -0.15 1.27 -12.55
N LEU A 34 -0.74 2.44 -12.30
CA LEU A 34 -1.39 3.23 -13.34
C LEU A 34 -0.38 3.74 -14.38
N GLU A 35 0.82 4.17 -13.95
CA GLU A 35 1.90 4.58 -14.86
C GLU A 35 2.35 3.43 -15.76
N LEU A 36 2.48 2.23 -15.19
CA LEU A 36 2.79 1.03 -15.97
C LEU A 36 1.70 0.74 -17.00
N GLY A 37 0.43 0.84 -16.60
CA GLY A 37 -0.71 0.69 -17.52
C GLY A 37 -0.68 1.70 -18.67
N PHE A 38 -0.35 2.97 -18.41
CA PHE A 38 -0.16 3.98 -19.45
C PHE A 38 0.99 3.66 -20.40
N ALA A 39 2.08 3.11 -19.89
CA ALA A 39 3.26 2.78 -20.70
C ALA A 39 2.99 1.62 -21.66
N LEU A 40 2.12 0.69 -21.31
CA LEU A 40 1.73 -0.43 -22.16
C LEU A 40 0.84 -0.01 -23.33
N GLY A 41 0.11 1.09 -23.17
CA GLY A 41 -0.89 1.49 -24.16
C GLY A 41 -2.13 0.60 -24.12
N GLY A 42 -3.01 0.77 -25.10
CA GLY A 42 -4.27 0.02 -25.16
C GLY A 42 -5.42 0.71 -24.43
N LYS A 43 -6.47 -0.04 -24.14
CA LYS A 43 -7.65 0.47 -23.42
C LYS A 43 -7.43 0.29 -21.92
N LEU A 44 -7.27 1.41 -21.24
CA LEU A 44 -7.01 1.42 -19.79
C LEU A 44 -8.23 1.92 -19.02
N GLU A 45 -8.62 1.19 -18.00
CA GLU A 45 -9.66 1.55 -17.06
C GLU A 45 -9.11 1.56 -15.63
N ALA A 46 -9.17 2.72 -14.96
CA ALA A 46 -8.86 2.84 -13.55
C ALA A 46 -10.14 2.66 -12.73
N ILE A 47 -10.09 1.82 -11.70
CA ILE A 47 -11.24 1.41 -10.90
C ILE A 47 -10.92 1.67 -9.43
N HIS A 48 -11.85 2.32 -8.74
CA HIS A 48 -11.81 2.55 -7.29
C HIS A 48 -13.05 1.93 -6.64
N ALA A 49 -12.88 1.15 -5.60
CA ALA A 49 -13.96 0.71 -4.74
C ALA A 49 -14.01 1.61 -3.49
N GLY A 50 -15.10 2.40 -3.35
CA GLY A 50 -15.20 3.37 -2.27
C GLY A 50 -16.14 4.53 -2.54
N SER A 51 -15.85 5.68 -1.93
CA SER A 51 -16.65 6.90 -2.12
C SER A 51 -16.17 7.71 -3.33
N PRO A 52 -17.07 8.13 -4.22
CA PRO A 52 -16.73 9.00 -5.35
C PRO A 52 -16.28 10.41 -4.93
N ALA A 53 -16.57 10.81 -3.69
CA ALA A 53 -16.21 12.11 -3.15
C ALA A 53 -14.76 12.18 -2.62
N GLN A 54 -13.98 11.11 -2.73
CA GLN A 54 -12.59 11.08 -2.24
C GLN A 54 -11.69 12.05 -3.02
N PRO A 55 -11.05 13.04 -2.35
CA PRO A 55 -10.20 14.03 -3.03
C PRO A 55 -9.00 13.40 -3.75
N ALA A 56 -8.50 12.26 -3.27
CA ALA A 56 -7.38 11.53 -3.86
C ALA A 56 -7.65 11.09 -5.32
N LEU A 57 -8.92 10.91 -5.71
CA LEU A 57 -9.30 10.48 -7.06
C LEU A 57 -8.96 11.55 -8.12
N GLN A 58 -8.97 12.81 -7.74
CA GLN A 58 -8.57 13.91 -8.62
C GLN A 58 -7.09 13.82 -9.01
N ASP A 59 -6.25 13.29 -8.14
CA ASP A 59 -4.84 13.10 -8.45
C ASP A 59 -4.65 12.05 -9.57
N TYR A 60 -5.42 10.98 -9.57
CA TYR A 60 -5.37 9.98 -10.65
C TYR A 60 -5.85 10.56 -12.00
N LEU A 61 -6.93 11.35 -11.98
CA LEU A 61 -7.36 12.08 -13.18
C LEU A 61 -6.25 13.04 -13.65
N GLY A 62 -5.53 13.66 -12.72
CA GLY A 62 -4.38 14.53 -12.99
C GLY A 62 -3.21 13.81 -13.67
N MET A 63 -3.10 12.49 -13.56
CA MET A 63 -2.13 11.69 -14.32
C MET A 63 -2.49 11.57 -15.80
N GLY A 64 -3.72 11.85 -16.18
CA GLY A 64 -4.14 11.87 -17.58
C GLY A 64 -5.25 10.88 -17.92
N LEU A 65 -5.93 10.36 -16.91
CA LEU A 65 -7.18 9.62 -17.12
C LEU A 65 -8.28 10.58 -17.59
N ASN A 66 -9.02 10.15 -18.60
CA ASN A 66 -10.22 10.86 -19.04
C ASN A 66 -11.42 10.51 -18.13
N ARG A 67 -11.45 9.28 -17.63
CA ARG A 67 -12.50 8.78 -16.75
C ARG A 67 -11.91 7.81 -15.72
N LEU A 68 -12.45 7.87 -14.50
CA LEU A 68 -12.18 6.92 -13.42
C LEU A 68 -13.51 6.30 -12.99
N THR A 69 -13.57 4.98 -12.96
CA THR A 69 -14.76 4.24 -12.52
C THR A 69 -14.73 4.04 -11.01
N VAL A 70 -15.81 4.40 -10.35
CA VAL A 70 -15.99 4.19 -8.90
C VAL A 70 -17.10 3.19 -8.66
N LEU A 71 -16.78 2.10 -8.02
CA LEU A 71 -17.74 1.15 -7.47
C LEU A 71 -18.09 1.61 -6.07
N ARG A 72 -19.31 2.11 -5.93
CA ARG A 72 -19.72 2.79 -4.69
C ARG A 72 -19.91 1.81 -3.55
N GLN A 73 -19.16 2.02 -2.46
CA GLN A 73 -19.29 1.26 -1.22
C GLN A 73 -18.99 2.12 0.01
N GLY A 74 -19.44 1.65 1.16
CA GLY A 74 -19.10 2.23 2.47
C GLY A 74 -17.73 1.82 2.98
N PRO A 75 -17.27 2.44 4.06
CA PRO A 75 -15.96 2.13 4.65
C PRO A 75 -15.88 0.74 5.30
N ASP A 76 -17.01 0.15 5.62
CA ASP A 76 -17.10 -1.15 6.31
C ASP A 76 -17.50 -2.30 5.37
N ASP A 77 -17.64 -2.01 4.07
CA ASP A 77 -17.99 -3.00 3.07
C ASP A 77 -16.76 -3.70 2.51
N ASP A 78 -16.92 -4.95 2.09
CA ASP A 78 -15.87 -5.74 1.44
C ASP A 78 -15.72 -5.35 -0.04
N ALA A 79 -14.56 -4.79 -0.38
CA ALA A 79 -14.25 -4.39 -1.75
C ALA A 79 -14.23 -5.57 -2.73
N LEU A 80 -13.90 -6.77 -2.29
CA LEU A 80 -13.84 -7.96 -3.11
C LEU A 80 -15.21 -8.29 -3.71
N GLU A 81 -16.29 -8.12 -2.92
CA GLU A 81 -17.65 -8.44 -3.32
C GLU A 81 -18.20 -7.53 -4.43
N LEU A 82 -17.62 -6.35 -4.63
CA LEU A 82 -17.93 -5.46 -5.75
C LEU A 82 -16.93 -5.59 -6.91
N LEU A 83 -15.64 -5.70 -6.59
CA LEU A 83 -14.59 -5.74 -7.62
C LEU A 83 -14.63 -7.03 -8.43
N ALA A 84 -14.84 -8.18 -7.80
CA ALA A 84 -14.78 -9.45 -8.52
C ALA A 84 -15.92 -9.61 -9.57
N PRO A 85 -17.20 -9.31 -9.26
CA PRO A 85 -18.25 -9.32 -10.28
C PRO A 85 -17.99 -8.32 -11.41
N TYR A 86 -17.54 -7.10 -11.07
CA TYR A 86 -17.24 -6.07 -12.05
C TYR A 86 -16.10 -6.49 -13.01
N LEU A 87 -15.02 -7.01 -12.48
CA LEU A 87 -13.88 -7.49 -13.27
C LEU A 87 -14.25 -8.72 -14.11
N ASN A 88 -15.12 -9.58 -13.59
CA ASN A 88 -15.62 -10.72 -14.34
C ASN A 88 -16.50 -10.30 -15.52
N GLU A 89 -17.24 -9.19 -15.43
CA GLU A 89 -18.00 -8.62 -16.55
C GLU A 89 -17.09 -7.86 -17.51
N LEU A 90 -16.12 -7.09 -17.00
CA LEU A 90 -15.19 -6.29 -17.78
C LEU A 90 -14.22 -7.12 -18.61
N GLN A 91 -13.85 -8.33 -18.13
CA GLN A 91 -12.90 -9.25 -18.78
C GLN A 91 -11.61 -8.56 -19.25
N PRO A 92 -10.84 -7.88 -18.38
CA PRO A 92 -9.58 -7.30 -18.76
C PRO A 92 -8.53 -8.39 -19.02
N ASP A 93 -7.59 -8.13 -19.94
CA ASP A 93 -6.45 -9.01 -20.20
C ASP A 93 -5.43 -8.92 -19.04
N LEU A 94 -5.33 -7.75 -18.41
CA LEU A 94 -4.38 -7.48 -17.34
C LEU A 94 -5.02 -6.66 -16.23
N LEU A 95 -4.92 -7.18 -15.00
CA LEU A 95 -5.30 -6.46 -13.79
C LEU A 95 -4.06 -6.02 -13.02
N LEU A 96 -3.85 -4.72 -12.91
CA LEU A 96 -2.76 -4.11 -12.14
C LEU A 96 -3.26 -3.55 -10.81
N THR A 97 -2.48 -3.73 -9.76
CA THR A 97 -2.74 -3.18 -8.42
C THR A 97 -1.44 -2.66 -7.81
N GLY A 98 -1.52 -1.86 -6.76
CA GLY A 98 -0.39 -1.74 -5.82
C GLY A 98 -0.20 -3.03 -5.02
N VAL A 99 0.92 -3.17 -4.32
CA VAL A 99 1.16 -4.32 -3.43
C VAL A 99 0.17 -4.31 -2.26
N ARG A 100 -0.16 -3.12 -1.77
CA ARG A 100 -1.15 -2.94 -0.69
C ARG A 100 -1.71 -1.51 -0.69
N ALA A 101 -2.94 -1.37 -0.20
CA ALA A 101 -3.54 -0.05 0.02
C ALA A 101 -2.83 0.71 1.17
N GLU A 102 -2.73 2.04 1.05
CA GLU A 102 -2.19 2.92 2.11
C GLU A 102 -3.22 3.20 3.22
N GLN A 103 -4.51 3.04 2.93
CA GLN A 103 -5.62 3.26 3.86
C GLN A 103 -6.48 2.02 4.01
N GLY A 104 -7.32 1.99 5.03
CA GLY A 104 -8.16 0.84 5.34
C GLY A 104 -7.36 -0.27 6.02
N GLU A 105 -7.64 -1.50 5.68
CA GLU A 105 -6.99 -2.68 6.26
C GLU A 105 -5.49 -2.74 5.94
N GLY A 106 -5.13 -2.44 4.69
CA GLY A 106 -3.74 -2.40 4.25
C GLY A 106 -3.00 -3.74 4.34
N SER A 107 -3.71 -4.87 4.36
CA SER A 107 -3.12 -6.22 4.44
C SER A 107 -2.34 -6.60 3.17
N GLY A 108 -2.74 -6.05 2.03
CA GLY A 108 -2.21 -6.46 0.72
C GLY A 108 -2.79 -7.77 0.20
N MET A 109 -3.86 -8.27 0.81
CA MET A 109 -4.50 -9.54 0.40
C MET A 109 -5.38 -9.40 -0.86
N LEU A 110 -5.84 -8.21 -1.18
CA LEU A 110 -6.78 -7.98 -2.28
C LEU A 110 -6.33 -8.57 -3.63
N PRO A 111 -5.08 -8.42 -4.09
CA PRO A 111 -4.64 -9.04 -5.33
C PRO A 111 -4.74 -10.57 -5.33
N TYR A 112 -4.46 -11.20 -4.19
CA TYR A 112 -4.54 -12.66 -4.03
C TYR A 112 -5.98 -13.14 -4.07
N LEU A 113 -6.87 -12.47 -3.33
CA LEU A 113 -8.29 -12.83 -3.29
C LEU A 113 -8.97 -12.62 -4.64
N LEU A 114 -8.60 -11.57 -5.38
CA LEU A 114 -9.11 -11.34 -6.73
C LEU A 114 -8.59 -12.40 -7.71
N ALA A 115 -7.31 -12.76 -7.65
CA ALA A 115 -6.73 -13.80 -8.49
C ALA A 115 -7.44 -15.15 -8.25
N GLU A 116 -7.69 -15.51 -7.01
CA GLU A 116 -8.43 -16.72 -6.64
C GLU A 116 -9.88 -16.66 -7.16
N ARG A 117 -10.59 -15.55 -6.91
CA ARG A 117 -11.99 -15.39 -7.28
C ARG A 117 -12.21 -15.39 -8.80
N LEU A 118 -11.26 -14.84 -9.56
CA LEU A 118 -11.29 -14.80 -11.01
C LEU A 118 -10.69 -16.07 -11.66
N GLY A 119 -9.96 -16.89 -10.91
CA GLY A 119 -9.26 -18.05 -11.42
C GLY A 119 -8.05 -17.70 -12.30
N TRP A 120 -7.42 -16.52 -12.07
CA TRP A 120 -6.31 -16.02 -12.87
C TRP A 120 -4.96 -16.21 -12.19
N PRO A 121 -3.86 -16.39 -12.94
CA PRO A 121 -2.52 -16.36 -12.40
C PRO A 121 -2.24 -15.03 -11.70
N LEU A 122 -1.43 -15.06 -10.63
CA LEU A 122 -0.98 -13.88 -9.92
C LEU A 122 0.54 -13.77 -9.95
N VAL A 123 1.05 -12.59 -10.32
CA VAL A 123 2.46 -12.24 -10.19
C VAL A 123 2.61 -11.03 -9.27
N THR A 124 3.26 -11.21 -8.14
CA THR A 124 3.41 -10.16 -7.13
C THR A 124 4.72 -9.38 -7.28
N GLY A 125 4.68 -8.09 -6.96
CA GLY A 125 5.87 -7.25 -6.87
C GLY A 125 6.58 -7.05 -8.20
N ILE A 126 5.84 -6.77 -9.30
CA ILE A 126 6.47 -6.52 -10.60
C ILE A 126 7.08 -5.11 -10.66
N ALA A 127 8.25 -5.00 -11.29
CA ALA A 127 8.93 -3.73 -11.55
C ALA A 127 8.72 -3.24 -12.99
N ALA A 128 8.51 -4.14 -13.94
CA ALA A 128 8.29 -3.80 -15.34
C ALA A 128 7.60 -4.94 -16.09
N ILE A 129 6.94 -4.59 -17.20
CA ILE A 129 6.52 -5.52 -18.24
C ILE A 129 7.39 -5.21 -19.45
N GLU A 130 8.14 -6.21 -19.94
CA GLU A 130 9.17 -6.02 -20.97
C GLU A 130 8.68 -6.32 -22.39
N LEU A 131 7.89 -7.38 -22.53
CA LEU A 131 7.43 -7.86 -23.83
C LEU A 131 6.04 -8.48 -23.69
N ILE A 132 5.21 -8.24 -24.70
CA ILE A 132 3.93 -8.91 -24.89
C ILE A 132 3.99 -9.53 -26.31
N ASP A 133 3.85 -10.86 -26.36
CA ASP A 133 3.86 -11.63 -27.61
C ASP A 133 2.66 -12.58 -27.62
N GLY A 134 1.62 -12.17 -28.35
CA GLY A 134 0.34 -12.86 -28.32
C GLY A 134 -0.29 -12.83 -26.94
N ASP A 135 -0.49 -14.00 -26.35
CA ASP A 135 -1.03 -14.19 -24.99
C ASP A 135 0.05 -14.35 -23.91
N GLU A 136 1.33 -14.34 -24.28
CA GLU A 136 2.45 -14.49 -23.37
C GLU A 136 3.10 -13.15 -23.06
N VAL A 137 3.26 -12.88 -21.76
CA VAL A 137 3.80 -11.63 -21.23
C VAL A 137 5.07 -11.90 -20.44
N THR A 138 6.17 -11.27 -20.85
CA THR A 138 7.43 -11.30 -20.11
C THR A 138 7.52 -10.08 -19.18
N LEU A 139 7.80 -10.32 -17.90
CA LEU A 139 7.86 -9.29 -16.89
C LEU A 139 9.04 -9.46 -15.93
N LEU A 140 9.42 -8.38 -15.26
CA LEU A 140 10.44 -8.36 -14.23
C LEU A 140 9.80 -8.23 -12.86
N GLN A 141 10.04 -9.23 -12.02
CA GLN A 141 9.67 -9.20 -10.60
C GLN A 141 10.80 -8.60 -9.78
N ALA A 142 10.47 -7.69 -8.88
CA ALA A 142 11.39 -7.16 -7.89
C ALA A 142 11.60 -8.17 -6.75
N LEU A 143 12.85 -8.40 -6.38
CA LEU A 143 13.24 -9.26 -5.29
C LEU A 143 14.09 -8.48 -4.27
N PRO A 144 14.21 -8.97 -3.02
CA PRO A 144 15.04 -8.33 -2.00
C PRO A 144 16.48 -8.06 -2.48
N ARG A 145 17.11 -7.04 -1.91
CA ARG A 145 18.51 -6.64 -2.21
C ARG A 145 18.75 -6.24 -3.67
N GLY A 146 17.74 -5.70 -4.34
CA GLY A 146 17.87 -5.21 -5.71
C GLY A 146 17.91 -6.28 -6.80
N GLN A 147 17.69 -7.53 -6.45
CA GLN A 147 17.61 -8.60 -7.43
C GLN A 147 16.35 -8.46 -8.29
N ARG A 148 16.40 -9.02 -9.49
CA ARG A 148 15.28 -9.09 -10.43
C ARG A 148 15.15 -10.50 -10.96
N ARG A 149 13.91 -10.95 -11.11
CA ARG A 149 13.60 -12.23 -11.75
C ARG A 149 12.73 -11.98 -12.96
N ARG A 150 13.13 -12.51 -14.11
CA ARG A 150 12.32 -12.51 -15.32
C ARG A 150 11.36 -13.68 -15.24
N LEU A 151 10.10 -13.42 -15.54
CA LEU A 151 9.02 -14.39 -15.54
C LEU A 151 8.24 -14.25 -16.85
N SER A 152 7.65 -15.36 -17.31
CA SER A 152 6.65 -15.39 -18.35
C SER A 152 5.32 -15.83 -17.76
N VAL A 153 4.24 -15.19 -18.18
CA VAL A 153 2.88 -15.47 -17.72
C VAL A 153 1.91 -15.29 -18.89
N ARG A 154 0.84 -16.07 -18.92
CA ARG A 154 -0.21 -15.93 -19.93
C ARG A 154 -1.33 -15.01 -19.46
N LEU A 155 -1.90 -14.29 -20.41
CA LEU A 155 -3.13 -13.51 -20.25
C LEU A 155 -4.34 -14.45 -20.08
N PRO A 156 -5.38 -14.06 -19.31
CA PRO A 156 -5.37 -12.91 -18.40
C PRO A 156 -4.61 -13.22 -17.10
N PHE A 157 -4.07 -12.20 -16.44
CA PHE A 157 -3.44 -12.36 -15.14
C PHE A 157 -3.58 -11.11 -14.25
N VAL A 158 -3.35 -11.30 -12.94
CA VAL A 158 -3.27 -10.24 -11.94
C VAL A 158 -1.81 -9.94 -11.63
N ALA A 159 -1.44 -8.67 -11.52
CA ALA A 159 -0.11 -8.29 -11.06
C ALA A 159 -0.15 -7.16 -10.04
N SER A 160 0.61 -7.32 -8.95
CA SER A 160 0.85 -6.20 -8.04
C SER A 160 2.19 -5.52 -8.35
N VAL A 161 2.20 -4.18 -8.36
CA VAL A 161 3.33 -3.36 -8.79
C VAL A 161 4.14 -2.91 -7.58
N ASP A 162 5.45 -3.17 -7.62
CA ASP A 162 6.41 -2.85 -6.56
C ASP A 162 6.87 -1.39 -6.61
N GLU A 163 7.42 -0.88 -5.51
CA GLU A 163 8.05 0.44 -5.45
C GLU A 163 9.26 0.59 -6.39
N ALA A 164 9.84 -0.53 -6.83
CA ALA A 164 10.93 -0.57 -7.79
C ALA A 164 10.49 -0.34 -9.25
N ALA A 165 9.19 -0.23 -9.50
CA ALA A 165 8.66 0.16 -10.80
C ALA A 165 8.92 1.64 -11.09
N ALA A 166 8.67 2.05 -12.35
CA ALA A 166 8.82 3.44 -12.74
C ALA A 166 7.98 4.38 -11.86
N SER A 167 8.58 5.50 -11.49
CA SER A 167 7.87 6.52 -10.70
C SER A 167 6.71 7.10 -11.50
N PRO A 168 5.55 7.33 -10.85
CA PRO A 168 4.39 7.86 -11.53
C PRO A 168 4.63 9.30 -12.00
N ARG A 169 4.07 9.63 -13.16
CA ARG A 169 4.14 10.98 -13.74
C ARG A 169 3.59 12.06 -12.81
N GLN A 170 4.02 13.29 -13.04
CA GLN A 170 3.52 14.46 -12.32
C GLN A 170 2.04 14.70 -12.60
N LEU A 171 1.37 15.32 -11.62
CA LEU A 171 -0.04 15.69 -11.72
C LEU A 171 -0.20 16.98 -12.53
N ALA A 172 -1.16 16.98 -13.43
CA ALA A 172 -1.54 18.16 -14.19
C ALA A 172 -2.95 18.62 -13.77
N PHE A 173 -3.05 19.76 -13.12
CA PHE A 173 -4.32 20.31 -12.64
C PHE A 173 -5.38 20.44 -13.76
N ALA A 174 -4.98 20.89 -14.93
CA ALA A 174 -5.88 21.01 -16.07
C ALA A 174 -6.43 19.66 -16.56
N LYS A 175 -5.66 18.58 -16.44
CA LYS A 175 -6.13 17.22 -16.73
C LYS A 175 -7.13 16.73 -15.67
N ALA A 176 -6.81 16.91 -14.39
CA ALA A 176 -7.71 16.59 -13.30
C ALA A 176 -9.09 17.25 -13.47
N ARG A 177 -9.12 18.53 -13.85
CA ARG A 177 -10.36 19.30 -14.08
C ARG A 177 -11.19 18.83 -15.29
N ARG A 178 -10.56 18.23 -16.27
CA ARG A 178 -11.24 17.70 -17.48
C ARG A 178 -11.67 16.25 -17.34
N GLY A 179 -11.05 15.53 -16.43
CA GLY A 179 -11.42 14.14 -16.15
C GLY A 179 -12.76 14.05 -15.44
N SER A 180 -13.39 12.90 -15.56
CA SER A 180 -14.69 12.60 -14.97
C SER A 180 -14.64 11.36 -14.09
N ILE A 181 -15.48 11.34 -13.06
CA ILE A 181 -15.72 10.15 -12.23
C ILE A 181 -17.06 9.55 -12.69
N SER A 182 -17.06 8.26 -12.98
CA SER A 182 -18.23 7.49 -13.35
C SER A 182 -18.57 6.52 -12.23
N GLU A 183 -19.73 6.68 -11.62
CA GLU A 183 -20.19 5.78 -10.57
C GLU A 183 -20.88 4.56 -11.18
N GLN A 184 -20.58 3.38 -10.65
CA GLN A 184 -21.22 2.13 -11.01
C GLN A 184 -21.50 1.30 -9.76
N GLN A 185 -22.50 0.43 -9.85
CA GLN A 185 -22.89 -0.45 -8.76
C GLN A 185 -23.24 -1.85 -9.32
N PRO A 186 -22.22 -2.65 -9.64
CA PRO A 186 -22.41 -3.96 -10.28
C PRO A 186 -23.12 -4.96 -9.36
N ALA A 187 -23.03 -4.78 -8.04
CA ALA A 187 -23.67 -5.59 -7.03
C ALA A 187 -24.03 -4.73 -5.81
N ALA A 188 -24.88 -5.26 -4.93
CA ALA A 188 -25.13 -4.62 -3.64
C ALA A 188 -23.88 -4.73 -2.76
N PRO A 189 -23.43 -3.62 -2.13
CA PRO A 189 -22.33 -3.68 -1.16
C PRO A 189 -22.64 -4.65 -0.03
N LYS A 190 -21.65 -5.42 0.40
CA LYS A 190 -21.78 -6.35 1.51
C LYS A 190 -20.79 -5.95 2.61
N PRO A 191 -21.24 -5.89 3.88
CA PRO A 191 -20.32 -5.66 4.99
C PRO A 191 -19.23 -6.73 5.05
N ASP A 192 -18.02 -6.30 5.40
CA ASP A 192 -16.92 -7.19 5.70
C ASP A 192 -17.16 -7.89 7.04
N ALA A 193 -17.43 -9.20 6.99
CA ALA A 193 -17.76 -10.00 8.15
C ALA A 193 -16.60 -10.09 9.16
N ASP A 194 -15.37 -10.15 8.69
CA ASP A 194 -14.18 -10.22 9.54
C ASP A 194 -13.97 -8.89 10.26
N ARG A 195 -14.12 -7.79 9.53
CA ARG A 195 -13.99 -6.44 10.08
C ARG A 195 -15.04 -6.12 11.14
N ALA A 196 -16.25 -6.64 11.01
CA ALA A 196 -17.31 -6.44 11.99
C ALA A 196 -16.94 -6.93 13.40
N GLY A 197 -16.01 -7.88 13.51
CA GLY A 197 -15.46 -8.40 14.76
C GLY A 197 -14.25 -7.61 15.32
N TRP A 198 -13.72 -6.62 14.59
CA TRP A 198 -12.50 -5.92 15.01
C TRP A 198 -12.79 -4.77 15.97
N THR A 199 -11.89 -4.60 16.93
CA THR A 199 -11.91 -3.46 17.83
C THR A 199 -10.72 -2.56 17.51
N LEU A 200 -10.98 -1.29 17.16
CA LEU A 200 -9.94 -0.29 16.95
C LEU A 200 -9.37 0.16 18.30
N GLN A 201 -8.06 0.05 18.43
CA GLN A 201 -7.32 0.49 19.60
C GLN A 201 -6.10 1.29 19.16
N ASP A 202 -5.65 2.19 20.03
CA ASP A 202 -4.38 2.89 19.81
C ASP A 202 -3.24 1.89 19.68
N ALA A 203 -2.35 2.13 18.73
CA ALA A 203 -1.16 1.29 18.57
C ALA A 203 -0.32 1.31 19.85
N LYS A 204 0.04 0.13 20.34
CA LYS A 204 0.97 0.03 21.48
C LYS A 204 2.30 0.70 21.09
N PRO A 205 2.89 1.52 22.00
CA PRO A 205 4.19 2.11 21.77
C PRO A 205 5.21 1.00 21.47
N ARG A 206 6.04 1.21 20.46
CA ARG A 206 7.10 0.24 20.14
C ARG A 206 8.04 0.10 21.34
N PRO A 207 8.48 -1.12 21.67
CA PRO A 207 9.48 -1.30 22.72
C PRO A 207 10.73 -0.46 22.39
N LYS A 208 11.31 0.17 23.39
CA LYS A 208 12.53 0.97 23.23
C LYS A 208 13.60 0.10 22.56
N ARG A 209 14.09 0.52 21.42
CA ARG A 209 15.20 -0.16 20.76
C ARG A 209 16.44 -0.01 21.65
N LEU A 210 17.21 -1.10 21.81
CA LEU A 210 18.54 -1.04 22.36
C LEU A 210 19.32 0.06 21.62
N LYS A 211 19.97 0.97 22.36
CA LYS A 211 20.84 2.00 21.76
C LYS A 211 21.97 1.27 21.03
N VAL A 212 21.88 1.24 19.71
CA VAL A 212 22.98 0.74 18.89
C VAL A 212 24.05 1.84 18.91
N ALA A 213 25.13 1.59 19.59
CA ALA A 213 26.28 2.49 19.60
C ALA A 213 26.94 2.48 18.20
N SER A 214 26.84 3.58 17.46
CA SER A 214 27.51 3.73 16.16
C SER A 214 28.99 4.12 16.41
N ALA A 215 29.85 3.14 16.51
CA ALA A 215 31.29 3.38 16.60
C ALA A 215 31.90 3.30 15.21
N LYS A 216 32.55 4.38 14.77
CA LYS A 216 33.18 4.47 13.45
C LYS A 216 34.53 3.74 13.39
N THR A 217 35.23 3.59 14.51
CA THR A 217 36.56 2.94 14.61
C THR A 217 36.51 1.70 15.49
N ALA A 218 37.50 0.80 15.34
CA ALA A 218 37.65 -0.36 16.20
C ALA A 218 37.93 0.03 17.67
N ALA A 219 38.71 1.10 17.89
CA ALA A 219 38.99 1.65 19.21
C ALA A 219 37.71 2.19 19.89
N ASP A 220 36.83 2.86 19.14
CA ASP A 220 35.54 3.33 19.66
C ASP A 220 34.60 2.17 20.03
N ARG A 221 34.61 1.09 19.24
CA ARG A 221 33.84 -0.13 19.55
C ARG A 221 34.31 -0.78 20.86
N PHE A 222 35.64 -0.89 21.04
CA PHE A 222 36.23 -1.42 22.24
C PHE A 222 35.93 -0.54 23.46
N LYS A 223 36.05 0.78 23.32
CA LYS A 223 35.75 1.76 24.36
C LYS A 223 34.27 1.73 24.77
N GLN A 224 33.37 1.53 23.81
CA GLN A 224 31.94 1.38 24.06
C GLN A 224 31.58 0.01 24.71
N ALA A 225 32.26 -1.06 24.28
CA ALA A 225 32.06 -2.39 24.85
C ALA A 225 32.59 -2.50 26.30
N THR A 226 33.64 -1.74 26.64
CA THR A 226 34.26 -1.70 27.98
C THR A 226 33.69 -0.57 28.84
N ALA A 227 33.00 0.42 28.27
CA ALA A 227 32.28 1.40 29.03
C ALA A 227 31.18 0.70 29.83
N LYS A 228 31.31 0.71 31.19
CA LYS A 228 30.22 0.30 32.06
C LYS A 228 28.96 0.99 31.55
N ALA A 229 27.94 0.21 31.21
CA ALA A 229 26.62 0.74 30.98
C ALA A 229 26.33 1.69 32.17
N GLN A 230 26.34 2.99 31.92
CA GLN A 230 25.75 3.91 32.87
C GLN A 230 24.27 3.57 32.86
N GLY A 231 23.92 2.54 33.63
CA GLY A 231 22.56 2.31 34.08
C GLY A 231 22.06 3.64 34.57
N GLY A 232 20.90 4.04 34.10
CA GLY A 232 20.29 5.29 34.52
C GLY A 232 20.53 5.47 36.00
N LYS A 233 20.75 6.71 36.45
CA LYS A 233 21.09 7.08 37.81
C LYS A 233 20.05 6.39 38.73
N GLY A 234 20.32 5.15 39.09
CA GLY A 234 19.51 4.43 40.06
C GLY A 234 19.64 5.16 41.38
N GLN A 235 18.59 5.85 41.77
CA GLN A 235 18.54 6.51 43.07
C GLN A 235 18.23 5.43 44.10
N ILE A 236 19.17 5.20 45.04
CA ILE A 236 18.90 4.30 46.18
C ILE A 236 18.24 5.12 47.25
N ILE A 237 16.95 4.91 47.47
CA ILE A 237 16.17 5.53 48.54
C ILE A 237 16.10 4.52 49.68
N ARG A 238 16.68 4.90 50.84
CA ARG A 238 16.69 4.05 52.03
C ARG A 238 15.80 4.66 53.09
N ASN A 239 15.05 3.82 53.80
CA ASN A 239 14.23 4.17 54.94
C ASN A 239 13.08 5.16 54.69
N ASP A 240 12.68 5.39 53.46
CA ASP A 240 11.50 6.18 53.12
C ASP A 240 10.67 5.48 52.03
N PRO A 241 9.68 4.67 52.43
CA PRO A 241 8.80 3.96 51.51
C PRO A 241 7.97 4.88 50.61
N GLN A 242 7.57 6.05 51.11
CA GLN A 242 6.75 6.98 50.35
C GLN A 242 7.57 7.68 49.26
N ALA A 243 8.78 8.12 49.58
CA ALA A 243 9.69 8.68 48.60
C ALA A 243 10.10 7.63 47.51
N ALA A 244 10.30 6.37 47.92
CA ALA A 244 10.59 5.28 47.00
C ALA A 244 9.41 5.01 46.04
N ALA A 245 8.19 4.95 46.58
CA ALA A 245 6.99 4.75 45.75
C ALA A 245 6.77 5.90 44.77
N LYS A 246 6.98 7.14 45.21
CA LYS A 246 6.86 8.32 44.35
C LYS A 246 7.91 8.30 43.24
N ALA A 247 9.16 7.98 43.54
CA ALA A 247 10.24 7.92 42.56
C ALA A 247 9.97 6.82 41.51
N ILE A 248 9.41 5.67 41.90
CA ILE A 248 8.99 4.61 40.97
C ILE A 248 7.82 5.10 40.11
N TYR A 249 6.84 5.76 40.70
CA TYR A 249 5.70 6.31 39.94
C TYR A 249 6.16 7.35 38.94
N ASP A 250 6.99 8.31 39.33
CA ASP A 250 7.51 9.36 38.48
C ASP A 250 8.32 8.75 37.30
N LEU A 251 9.12 7.73 37.56
CA LEU A 251 9.86 6.99 36.53
C LEU A 251 8.93 6.28 35.53
N LEU A 252 7.88 5.65 36.02
CA LEU A 252 6.91 4.95 35.15
C LEU A 252 6.11 5.92 34.28
N VAL A 253 5.82 7.14 34.80
CA VAL A 253 5.20 8.21 34.01
C VAL A 253 6.19 8.77 32.99
N GLU A 254 7.45 9.03 33.36
CA GLU A 254 8.50 9.52 32.46
C GLU A 254 8.78 8.53 31.33
N GLU A 255 8.78 7.26 31.65
CA GLU A 255 9.00 6.17 30.69
C GLU A 255 7.75 5.86 29.82
N GLY A 256 6.62 6.56 30.08
CA GLY A 256 5.36 6.40 29.33
C GLY A 256 4.65 5.07 29.57
N VAL A 257 4.97 4.38 30.65
CA VAL A 257 4.31 3.13 31.07
C VAL A 257 2.96 3.44 31.73
N LEU A 258 2.90 4.52 32.49
CA LEU A 258 1.67 5.05 33.07
C LEU A 258 1.28 6.36 32.36
N ARG A 259 0.01 6.48 32.00
CA ARG A 259 -0.58 7.75 31.55
C ARG A 259 -1.07 8.53 32.76
N LYS A 260 -0.81 9.84 32.77
CA LYS A 260 -1.43 10.76 33.75
C LYS A 260 -2.92 10.82 33.52
#